data_b5f10c859ba08cf696c6a7f19bcde9a9
#
_entry.id   b5f10c859ba08cf696c6a7f19bcde9a9
#
_cell.length_a   1.000
_cell.length_b   1.000
_cell.length_c   1.000
_cell.angle_alpha   90.00
_cell.angle_beta   90.00
_cell.angle_gamma   90.00
#
_symmetry.space_group_name_H-M   'P 1'
#
loop_
_entity.id
_entity.type
_entity.pdbx_description
1 polymer ?
#
loop_
_entity_poly.entity_id
_entity_poly.type
_entity_poly.pdbx_seq_one_letter_code
_entity_poly.pdbx_strand_id
1 'polypeptide(L)'
;VYGVDGGAEKGEFLKSLGATGYVDFTTTPNLIEKVKEITNGGADAVIVTAANPKAFVQAADMLVVGGTLSCVGIPSERGFLETPISSIVIKSLHITGNLVGSLKECLEAVDLVRRGIVKPKVTVRPFEDLPEIYKELERGEILGRIVLKIAKDE
;
A
#
# COMPACT_ATOMS: atom_id res chain seq x y z
N VAL A 1 -6.35 -11.01 1.08
CA VAL A 1 -5.71 -9.77 0.59
C VAL A 1 -4.52 -10.13 -0.26
N TYR A 2 -4.36 -9.47 -1.41
CA TYR A 2 -3.20 -9.58 -2.29
C TYR A 2 -2.40 -8.29 -2.24
N GLY A 3 -1.06 -8.40 -2.20
CA GLY A 3 -0.17 -7.26 -2.31
C GLY A 3 0.34 -7.09 -3.74
N VAL A 4 0.51 -5.85 -4.17
CA VAL A 4 1.13 -5.49 -5.46
C VAL A 4 2.28 -4.53 -5.17
N ASP A 5 3.50 -4.93 -5.46
CA ASP A 5 4.70 -4.08 -5.28
C ASP A 5 5.82 -4.61 -6.21
N GLY A 6 7.01 -4.05 -6.16
CA GLY A 6 8.19 -4.51 -6.93
C GLY A 6 9.20 -5.26 -6.07
N GLY A 7 9.69 -6.39 -6.59
CA GLY A 7 10.76 -7.19 -6.00
C GLY A 7 10.30 -8.37 -5.13
N ALA A 8 11.01 -9.47 -5.23
CA ALA A 8 10.66 -10.73 -4.56
C ALA A 8 10.70 -10.63 -3.03
N GLU A 9 11.64 -9.84 -2.47
CA GLU A 9 11.79 -9.68 -1.01
C GLU A 9 10.55 -9.07 -0.37
N LYS A 10 9.93 -8.08 -1.03
CA LYS A 10 8.66 -7.49 -0.57
C LYS A 10 7.52 -8.51 -0.62
N GLY A 11 7.55 -9.42 -1.60
CA GLY A 11 6.59 -10.51 -1.69
C GLY A 11 6.66 -11.45 -0.49
N GLU A 12 7.85 -11.89 -0.12
CA GLU A 12 8.05 -12.73 1.07
C GLU A 12 7.67 -11.99 2.35
N PHE A 13 8.00 -10.71 2.44
CA PHE A 13 7.60 -9.87 3.56
C PHE A 13 6.08 -9.79 3.69
N LEU A 14 5.34 -9.48 2.62
CA LEU A 14 3.88 -9.40 2.64
C LEU A 14 3.22 -10.74 3.00
N LYS A 15 3.74 -11.84 2.48
CA LYS A 15 3.27 -13.18 2.87
C LYS A 15 3.48 -13.45 4.36
N SER A 16 4.62 -13.03 4.92
CA SER A 16 4.90 -13.17 6.35
C SER A 16 3.93 -12.39 7.24
N LEU A 17 3.31 -11.33 6.71
CA LEU A 17 2.27 -10.54 7.36
C LEU A 17 0.85 -11.11 7.14
N GLY A 18 0.70 -12.22 6.42
CA GLY A 18 -0.58 -12.87 6.20
C GLY A 18 -1.28 -12.50 4.89
N ALA A 19 -0.59 -11.89 3.93
CA ALA A 19 -1.15 -11.69 2.60
C ALA A 19 -1.42 -13.04 1.93
N THR A 20 -2.58 -13.17 1.28
CA THR A 20 -2.98 -14.38 0.54
C THR A 20 -2.05 -14.63 -0.65
N GLY A 21 -1.55 -13.56 -1.27
CA GLY A 21 -0.61 -13.64 -2.38
C GLY A 21 0.03 -12.30 -2.69
N TYR A 22 0.92 -12.33 -3.68
CA TYR A 22 1.71 -11.18 -4.10
C TYR A 22 1.86 -11.16 -5.61
N VAL A 23 1.80 -9.99 -6.20
CA VAL A 23 2.09 -9.76 -7.61
C VAL A 23 3.23 -8.76 -7.73
N ASP A 24 4.33 -9.19 -8.31
CA ASP A 24 5.47 -8.33 -8.63
C ASP A 24 5.22 -7.63 -9.95
N PHE A 25 4.93 -6.32 -9.92
CA PHE A 25 4.66 -5.54 -11.12
C PHE A 25 5.89 -5.40 -12.01
N THR A 26 7.11 -5.60 -11.49
CA THR A 26 8.34 -5.49 -12.27
C THR A 26 8.56 -6.69 -13.21
N THR A 27 7.96 -7.83 -12.87
CA THR A 27 8.07 -9.08 -13.63
C THR A 27 6.75 -9.52 -14.25
N THR A 28 5.66 -8.77 -14.03
CA THR A 28 4.32 -9.08 -14.53
C THR A 28 3.91 -8.09 -15.62
N PRO A 29 4.04 -8.43 -16.91
CA PRO A 29 3.77 -7.49 -18.02
C PRO A 29 2.33 -6.97 -18.04
N ASN A 30 1.35 -7.84 -17.75
CA ASN A 30 -0.08 -7.53 -17.77
C ASN A 30 -0.64 -7.56 -16.34
N LEU A 31 -0.26 -6.57 -15.53
CA LEU A 31 -0.62 -6.49 -14.12
C LEU A 31 -2.14 -6.56 -13.88
N ILE A 32 -2.93 -5.82 -14.67
CA ILE A 32 -4.39 -5.75 -14.52
C ILE A 32 -4.99 -7.15 -14.72
N GLU A 33 -4.62 -7.83 -15.80
CA GLU A 33 -5.14 -9.17 -16.09
C GLU A 33 -4.69 -10.20 -15.05
N LYS A 34 -3.45 -10.07 -14.55
CA LYS A 34 -2.97 -10.94 -13.47
C LYS A 34 -3.76 -10.76 -12.18
N VAL A 35 -4.08 -9.52 -11.81
CA VAL A 35 -4.92 -9.25 -10.64
C VAL A 35 -6.32 -9.82 -10.84
N LYS A 36 -6.94 -9.62 -12.00
CA LYS A 36 -8.26 -10.19 -12.31
C LYS A 36 -8.26 -11.72 -12.26
N GLU A 37 -7.22 -12.36 -12.78
CA GLU A 37 -7.06 -13.82 -12.74
C GLU A 37 -7.08 -14.33 -11.29
N ILE A 38 -6.21 -13.78 -10.42
CA ILE A 38 -6.06 -14.28 -9.05
C ILE A 38 -7.22 -13.88 -8.12
N THR A 39 -8.01 -12.90 -8.51
CA THR A 39 -9.19 -12.43 -7.79
C THR A 39 -10.51 -12.89 -8.42
N ASN A 40 -10.45 -13.80 -9.40
CA ASN A 40 -11.62 -14.36 -10.07
C ASN A 40 -12.53 -13.29 -10.71
N GLY A 41 -11.94 -12.40 -11.50
CA GLY A 41 -12.65 -11.38 -12.29
C GLY A 41 -12.38 -9.92 -11.88
N GLY A 42 -11.74 -9.71 -10.75
CA GLY A 42 -11.35 -8.39 -10.24
C GLY A 42 -11.41 -8.31 -8.72
N ALA A 43 -10.90 -7.24 -8.18
CA ALA A 43 -10.90 -6.99 -6.74
C ALA A 43 -12.16 -6.21 -6.32
N ASP A 44 -12.75 -6.56 -5.16
CA ASP A 44 -13.84 -5.78 -4.55
C ASP A 44 -13.36 -4.40 -4.09
N ALA A 45 -12.10 -4.30 -3.67
CA ALA A 45 -11.48 -3.04 -3.31
C ALA A 45 -9.99 -3.03 -3.67
N VAL A 46 -9.51 -1.86 -4.09
CA VAL A 46 -8.08 -1.58 -4.29
C VAL A 46 -7.70 -0.37 -3.44
N ILE A 47 -6.71 -0.57 -2.56
CA ILE A 47 -6.15 0.51 -1.73
C ILE A 47 -4.78 0.88 -2.31
N VAL A 48 -4.64 2.10 -2.79
CA VAL A 48 -3.39 2.61 -3.36
C VAL A 48 -2.65 3.43 -2.32
N THR A 49 -1.56 2.88 -1.79
CA THR A 49 -0.66 3.55 -0.84
C THR A 49 0.62 4.06 -1.50
N ALA A 50 0.84 3.72 -2.76
CA ALA A 50 2.03 4.11 -3.51
C ALA A 50 2.04 5.61 -3.85
N ALA A 51 3.24 6.19 -3.92
CA ALA A 51 3.45 7.57 -4.39
C ALA A 51 3.63 7.69 -5.92
N ASN A 52 3.32 6.62 -6.68
CA ASN A 52 3.47 6.60 -8.13
C ASN A 52 2.11 6.78 -8.81
N PRO A 53 1.94 7.80 -9.70
CA PRO A 53 0.68 8.05 -10.41
C PRO A 53 0.17 6.83 -11.21
N LYS A 54 1.06 6.02 -11.80
CA LYS A 54 0.68 4.84 -12.59
C LYS A 54 -0.13 3.81 -11.77
N ALA A 55 0.12 3.70 -10.47
CA ALA A 55 -0.62 2.80 -9.61
C ALA A 55 -2.11 3.18 -9.54
N PHE A 56 -2.42 4.48 -9.55
CA PHE A 56 -3.80 4.97 -9.52
C PHE A 56 -4.52 4.75 -10.85
N VAL A 57 -3.81 4.96 -11.98
CA VAL A 57 -4.37 4.74 -13.33
C VAL A 57 -4.80 3.29 -13.51
N GLN A 58 -3.99 2.33 -13.06
CA GLN A 58 -4.27 0.91 -13.21
C GLN A 58 -5.31 0.37 -12.22
N ALA A 59 -5.41 1.00 -11.03
CA ALA A 59 -6.21 0.48 -9.92
C ALA A 59 -7.70 0.34 -10.24
N ALA A 60 -8.28 1.30 -10.95
CA ALA A 60 -9.70 1.27 -11.30
C ALA A 60 -10.06 0.12 -12.27
N ASP A 61 -9.11 -0.27 -13.13
CA ASP A 61 -9.31 -1.36 -14.09
C ASP A 61 -9.24 -2.74 -13.43
N MET A 62 -8.64 -2.83 -12.25
CA MET A 62 -8.56 -4.06 -11.46
C MET A 62 -9.85 -4.37 -10.70
N LEU A 63 -10.79 -3.41 -10.61
CA LEU A 63 -12.01 -3.54 -9.80
C LEU A 63 -13.13 -4.29 -10.54
N VAL A 64 -13.91 -5.04 -9.76
CA VAL A 64 -15.21 -5.59 -10.18
C VAL A 64 -16.26 -4.47 -10.32
N VAL A 65 -17.44 -4.82 -10.82
CA VAL A 65 -18.63 -3.94 -10.76
C VAL A 65 -18.99 -3.68 -9.30
N GLY A 66 -19.25 -2.43 -8.94
CA GLY A 66 -19.49 -2.00 -7.56
C GLY A 66 -18.22 -1.87 -6.71
N GLY A 67 -17.04 -2.07 -7.30
CA GLY A 67 -15.78 -2.05 -6.56
C GLY A 67 -15.35 -0.67 -6.06
N THR A 68 -14.50 -0.66 -5.04
CA THR A 68 -14.03 0.56 -4.37
C THR A 68 -12.55 0.82 -4.61
N LEU A 69 -12.21 2.00 -5.13
CA LEU A 69 -10.85 2.54 -5.16
C LEU A 69 -10.63 3.48 -3.97
N SER A 70 -9.72 3.13 -3.09
CA SER A 70 -9.29 3.96 -1.96
C SER A 70 -7.92 4.58 -2.25
N CYS A 71 -7.88 5.89 -2.46
CA CYS A 71 -6.67 6.64 -2.71
C CYS A 71 -6.09 7.12 -1.37
N VAL A 72 -4.91 6.62 -0.99
CA VAL A 72 -4.21 6.94 0.27
C VAL A 72 -2.85 7.56 0.00
N GLY A 73 -2.08 7.00 -0.93
CA GLY A 73 -0.79 7.53 -1.32
C GLY A 73 -0.91 8.91 -1.97
N ILE A 74 0.09 9.76 -1.74
CA ILE A 74 0.19 11.07 -2.38
C ILE A 74 1.36 11.02 -3.35
N PRO A 75 1.12 11.10 -4.68
CA PRO A 75 2.19 11.15 -5.65
C PRO A 75 3.08 12.37 -5.45
N SER A 76 4.41 12.20 -5.61
CA SER A 76 5.38 13.30 -5.55
C SER A 76 5.26 14.26 -6.72
N GLU A 77 4.74 13.78 -7.84
CA GLU A 77 4.45 14.57 -9.03
C GLU A 77 2.94 14.73 -9.22
N ARG A 78 2.54 15.74 -10.00
CA ARG A 78 1.12 15.93 -10.33
C ARG A 78 0.63 14.73 -11.15
N GLY A 79 -0.23 13.93 -10.54
CA GLY A 79 -0.88 12.79 -11.18
C GLY A 79 -2.37 13.02 -11.37
N PHE A 80 -2.95 12.26 -12.28
CA PHE A 80 -4.39 12.26 -12.54
C PHE A 80 -4.92 10.83 -12.45
N LEU A 81 -6.16 10.71 -12.04
CA LEU A 81 -6.90 9.47 -12.18
C LEU A 81 -7.47 9.40 -13.62
N GLU A 82 -6.80 8.65 -14.49
CA GLU A 82 -7.15 8.57 -15.92
C GLU A 82 -8.29 7.56 -16.21
N THR A 83 -9.15 7.33 -15.24
CA THR A 83 -10.27 6.41 -15.40
C THR A 83 -11.38 7.05 -16.24
N PRO A 84 -11.78 6.46 -17.36
CA PRO A 84 -12.88 6.97 -18.18
C PRO A 84 -14.17 7.09 -17.36
N ILE A 85 -14.89 8.19 -17.52
CA ILE A 85 -16.18 8.41 -16.84
C ILE A 85 -17.16 7.28 -17.15
N SER A 86 -17.17 6.79 -18.40
CA SER A 86 -17.98 5.63 -18.80
C SER A 86 -17.67 4.38 -17.96
N SER A 87 -16.41 4.12 -17.66
CA SER A 87 -16.02 2.98 -16.80
C SER A 87 -16.53 3.15 -15.38
N ILE A 88 -16.47 4.37 -14.84
CA ILE A 88 -16.99 4.68 -13.50
C ILE A 88 -18.50 4.43 -13.46
N VAL A 89 -19.24 4.91 -14.47
CA VAL A 89 -20.69 4.78 -14.53
C VAL A 89 -21.10 3.32 -14.76
N ILE A 90 -20.55 2.66 -15.79
CA ILE A 90 -20.94 1.28 -16.17
C ILE A 90 -20.61 0.28 -15.05
N LYS A 91 -19.47 0.45 -14.41
CA LYS A 91 -19.07 -0.42 -13.29
C LYS A 91 -19.59 0.04 -11.93
N SER A 92 -20.29 1.17 -11.83
CA SER A 92 -20.75 1.73 -10.54
C SER A 92 -19.61 1.83 -9.51
N LEU A 93 -18.44 2.35 -9.91
CA LEU A 93 -17.26 2.40 -9.06
C LEU A 93 -17.41 3.43 -7.96
N HIS A 94 -16.92 3.09 -6.78
CA HIS A 94 -16.75 4.00 -5.66
C HIS A 94 -15.29 4.47 -5.59
N ILE A 95 -15.04 5.76 -5.71
CA ILE A 95 -13.70 6.34 -5.64
C ILE A 95 -13.65 7.28 -4.46
N THR A 96 -12.74 7.03 -3.51
CA THR A 96 -12.60 7.81 -2.29
C THR A 96 -11.14 8.16 -2.01
N GLY A 97 -10.91 9.34 -1.43
CA GLY A 97 -9.62 9.75 -0.90
C GLY A 97 -9.61 9.65 0.62
N ASN A 98 -8.50 9.22 1.18
CA ASN A 98 -8.32 9.08 2.61
C ASN A 98 -7.00 9.72 3.02
N LEU A 99 -7.07 10.70 3.91
CA LEU A 99 -5.92 11.39 4.45
C LEU A 99 -5.89 11.23 5.96
N VAL A 100 -4.80 10.61 6.45
CA VAL A 100 -4.52 10.37 7.88
C VAL A 100 -5.76 9.85 8.64
N GLY A 101 -5.90 10.19 9.90
CA GLY A 101 -7.04 9.80 10.72
C GLY A 101 -7.24 10.78 11.87
N SER A 102 -8.41 10.73 12.50
CA SER A 102 -8.71 11.44 13.73
C SER A 102 -7.96 10.81 14.92
N LEU A 103 -7.93 11.52 16.06
CA LEU A 103 -7.38 10.97 17.29
C LEU A 103 -8.07 9.66 17.68
N LYS A 104 -9.38 9.55 17.47
CA LYS A 104 -10.14 8.33 17.76
C LYS A 104 -9.61 7.15 16.93
N GLU A 105 -9.46 7.34 15.63
CA GLU A 105 -8.94 6.28 14.72
C GLU A 105 -7.50 5.91 15.05
N CYS A 106 -6.67 6.89 15.47
CA CYS A 106 -5.33 6.61 15.95
C CYS A 106 -5.33 5.72 17.20
N LEU A 107 -6.21 6.02 18.18
CA LEU A 107 -6.35 5.21 19.38
C LEU A 107 -6.87 3.80 19.06
N GLU A 108 -7.81 3.66 18.15
CA GLU A 108 -8.30 2.38 17.65
C GLU A 108 -7.19 1.57 16.97
N ALA A 109 -6.36 2.20 16.14
CA ALA A 109 -5.20 1.55 15.50
C ALA A 109 -4.19 1.05 16.55
N VAL A 110 -3.89 1.85 17.58
CA VAL A 110 -3.03 1.45 18.70
C VAL A 110 -3.64 0.27 19.46
N ASP A 111 -4.95 0.25 19.69
CA ASP A 111 -5.63 -0.88 20.35
C ASP A 111 -5.53 -2.17 19.53
N LEU A 112 -5.62 -2.11 18.21
CA LEU A 112 -5.42 -3.28 17.34
C LEU A 112 -4.01 -3.87 17.51
N VAL A 113 -2.99 -3.01 17.62
CA VAL A 113 -1.62 -3.45 17.89
C VAL A 113 -1.50 -4.03 19.30
N ARG A 114 -2.05 -3.37 20.31
CA ARG A 114 -2.05 -3.84 21.72
C ARG A 114 -2.69 -5.21 21.86
N ARG A 115 -3.76 -5.48 21.13
CA ARG A 115 -4.47 -6.77 21.09
C ARG A 115 -3.77 -7.84 20.23
N GLY A 116 -2.67 -7.48 19.57
CA GLY A 116 -1.91 -8.40 18.72
C GLY A 116 -2.60 -8.75 17.39
N ILE A 117 -3.66 -8.02 17.01
CA ILE A 117 -4.36 -8.20 15.72
C ILE A 117 -3.48 -7.69 14.57
N VAL A 118 -2.84 -6.54 14.77
CA VAL A 118 -1.84 -6.00 13.86
C VAL A 118 -0.47 -6.10 14.51
N LYS A 119 0.50 -6.62 13.79
CA LYS A 119 1.89 -6.78 14.24
C LYS A 119 2.81 -5.97 13.33
N PRO A 120 3.08 -4.70 13.64
CA PRO A 120 3.98 -3.90 12.83
C PRO A 120 5.40 -4.48 12.91
N LYS A 121 6.08 -4.57 11.76
CA LYS A 121 7.51 -4.87 11.74
C LYS A 121 8.27 -3.57 12.01
N VAL A 122 8.88 -3.49 13.17
CA VAL A 122 9.64 -2.31 13.62
C VAL A 122 11.10 -2.70 13.81
N THR A 123 12.00 -1.89 13.27
CA THR A 123 13.44 -1.94 13.51
C THR A 123 13.85 -0.68 14.25
N VAL A 124 14.46 -0.83 15.42
CA VAL A 124 14.97 0.31 16.21
C VAL A 124 16.40 0.58 15.79
N ARG A 125 16.71 1.84 15.45
CA ARG A 125 18.06 2.28 15.09
C ARG A 125 18.44 3.53 15.87
N PRO A 126 19.75 3.79 16.11
CA PRO A 126 20.21 4.99 16.77
C PRO A 126 19.87 6.24 15.94
N PHE A 127 19.74 7.39 16.62
CA PHE A 127 19.39 8.65 15.97
C PHE A 127 20.46 9.10 14.96
N GLU A 128 21.71 8.74 15.20
CA GLU A 128 22.85 9.06 14.37
C GLU A 128 22.74 8.45 12.96
N ASP A 129 21.97 7.37 12.79
CA ASP A 129 21.74 6.70 11.50
C ASP A 129 20.74 7.46 10.61
N LEU A 130 20.10 8.52 11.10
CA LEU A 130 19.04 9.23 10.38
C LEU A 130 19.41 9.63 8.94
N PRO A 131 20.61 10.17 8.65
CA PRO A 131 20.99 10.52 7.27
C PRO A 131 21.02 9.32 6.31
N GLU A 132 21.45 8.15 6.79
CA GLU A 132 21.48 6.94 5.97
C GLU A 132 20.08 6.35 5.80
N ILE A 133 19.26 6.37 6.85
CA ILE A 133 17.87 5.93 6.79
C ILE A 133 17.08 6.70 5.73
N TYR A 134 17.29 8.01 5.57
CA TYR A 134 16.67 8.78 4.50
C TYR A 134 17.06 8.28 3.11
N LYS A 135 18.32 7.94 2.89
CA LYS A 135 18.77 7.38 1.60
C LYS A 135 18.17 5.99 1.34
N GLU A 136 18.09 5.14 2.37
CA GLU A 136 17.43 3.83 2.27
C GLU A 136 15.94 3.98 1.93
N LEU A 137 15.25 4.98 2.54
CA LEU A 137 13.85 5.30 2.23
C LEU A 137 13.67 5.76 0.77
N GLU A 138 14.54 6.64 0.29
CA GLU A 138 14.50 7.11 -1.10
C GLU A 138 14.72 5.96 -2.10
N ARG A 139 15.58 5.00 -1.75
CA ARG A 139 15.81 3.79 -2.57
C ARG A 139 14.72 2.72 -2.41
N GLY A 140 13.79 2.89 -1.47
CA GLY A 140 12.72 1.92 -1.20
C GLY A 140 13.20 0.60 -0.59
N GLU A 141 14.34 0.61 0.10
CA GLU A 141 15.00 -0.57 0.69
C GLU A 141 14.44 -0.95 2.07
N ILE A 142 13.68 -0.05 2.72
CA ILE A 142 13.17 -0.31 4.06
C ILE A 142 11.90 -1.12 4.02
N LEU A 143 11.92 -2.30 4.64
CA LEU A 143 10.75 -3.14 4.87
C LEU A 143 10.21 -2.95 6.28
N GLY A 144 9.01 -2.43 6.38
CA GLY A 144 8.35 -2.12 7.66
C GLY A 144 8.57 -0.69 8.11
N ARG A 145 8.93 -0.50 9.38
CA ARG A 145 9.08 0.82 9.98
C ARG A 145 10.39 0.93 10.77
N ILE A 146 11.12 2.03 10.58
CA ILE A 146 12.27 2.38 11.42
C ILE A 146 11.80 3.29 12.55
N VAL A 147 12.19 2.98 13.76
CA VAL A 147 12.02 3.83 14.94
C VAL A 147 13.40 4.27 15.42
N LEU A 148 13.57 5.57 15.59
CA LEU A 148 14.83 6.13 16.05
C LEU A 148 14.87 6.19 17.58
N LYS A 149 15.93 5.67 18.16
CA LYS A 149 16.20 5.81 19.59
C LYS A 149 16.91 7.13 19.83
N ILE A 150 16.22 8.11 20.41
CA ILE A 150 16.74 9.46 20.65
C ILE A 150 17.49 9.52 21.98
N ALA A 151 16.96 8.89 23.02
CA ALA A 151 17.60 8.84 24.34
C ALA A 151 18.57 7.66 24.45
N LYS A 152 19.73 7.87 25.06
CA LYS A 152 20.59 6.78 25.52
C LYS A 152 19.94 6.18 26.77
N ASP A 153 19.98 4.84 26.90
CA ASP A 153 19.62 4.21 28.17
C ASP A 153 20.61 4.70 29.24
N GLU A 154 20.10 5.20 30.36
CA GLU A 154 20.89 5.50 31.53
C GLU A 154 21.35 4.21 32.25
#